data_857b40883fb0ce601da63a25ae67f802
#
_entry.id   857b40883fb0ce601da63a25ae67f802
#
_cell.length_a   1.000
_cell.length_b   1.000
_cell.length_c   1.000
_cell.angle_alpha   90.00
_cell.angle_beta   90.00
_cell.angle_gamma   90.00
#
_symmetry.space_group_name_H-M   'P 1'
#
loop_
_entity.id
_entity.type
_entity.pdbx_description
1 polymer ?
#
loop_
_entity_poly.entity_id
_entity_poly.type
_entity_poly.pdbx_seq_one_letter_code
_entity_poly.pdbx_strand_id
1 'polypeptide(L)'
;MKLANNFLSAMGMAGSSEAIAMGVKAGLDPSIMCDVINAGSGMNTATTQKFPRSVLPGSFDYGFGMALMVKDVRLFLQEAEAFGIPLEVGRAVGTIWEKALAEHGPQSDFTELAKTVEKGAGIEMRAKKK
;
A
#
# COMPACT_ATOMS: atom_id res chain seq x y z
N MET A 1 -10.62 -10.89 -14.12
CA MET A 1 -10.92 -10.75 -12.67
C MET A 1 -9.69 -10.62 -11.82
N LYS A 2 -8.64 -11.40 -12.08
CA LYS A 2 -7.39 -11.33 -11.28
C LYS A 2 -6.75 -9.93 -11.30
N LEU A 3 -6.67 -9.28 -12.47
CA LEU A 3 -6.08 -7.94 -12.57
C LEU A 3 -6.85 -6.90 -11.75
N ALA A 4 -8.17 -6.93 -11.81
CA ALA A 4 -9.01 -6.01 -11.04
C ALA A 4 -8.82 -6.23 -9.52
N ASN A 5 -8.79 -7.49 -9.10
CA ASN A 5 -8.55 -7.82 -7.70
C ASN A 5 -7.19 -7.34 -7.22
N ASN A 6 -6.14 -7.60 -8.00
CA ASN A 6 -4.79 -7.21 -7.64
C ASN A 6 -4.61 -5.69 -7.65
N PHE A 7 -5.27 -5.00 -8.57
CA PHE A 7 -5.26 -3.54 -8.58
C PHE A 7 -5.91 -2.96 -7.31
N LEU A 8 -7.03 -3.53 -6.87
CA LEU A 8 -7.67 -3.08 -5.63
C LEU A 8 -6.79 -3.35 -4.41
N SER A 9 -6.06 -4.46 -4.40
CA SER A 9 -5.08 -4.76 -3.35
C SER A 9 -3.95 -3.72 -3.35
N ALA A 10 -3.45 -3.36 -4.53
CA ALA A 10 -2.43 -2.32 -4.68
C ALA A 10 -2.94 -0.95 -4.22
N MET A 11 -4.16 -0.60 -4.60
CA MET A 11 -4.78 0.65 -4.20
C MET A 11 -4.99 0.71 -2.70
N GLY A 12 -5.46 -0.39 -2.10
CA GLY A 12 -5.65 -0.49 -0.66
C GLY A 12 -4.35 -0.28 0.11
N MET A 13 -3.27 -0.87 -0.38
CA MET A 13 -1.95 -0.69 0.25
C MET A 13 -1.48 0.76 0.18
N ALA A 14 -1.61 1.40 -0.98
CA ALA A 14 -1.20 2.79 -1.16
C ALA A 14 -2.06 3.75 -0.31
N GLY A 15 -3.37 3.62 -0.40
CA GLY A 15 -4.29 4.50 0.33
C GLY A 15 -4.20 4.32 1.84
N SER A 16 -4.09 3.07 2.30
CA SER A 16 -3.95 2.78 3.73
C SER A 16 -2.63 3.33 4.28
N SER A 17 -1.55 3.25 3.51
CA SER A 17 -0.25 3.80 3.92
C SER A 17 -0.34 5.30 4.16
N GLU A 18 -0.99 6.03 3.25
CA GLU A 18 -1.16 7.47 3.41
C GLU A 18 -2.07 7.81 4.60
N ALA A 19 -3.19 7.11 4.76
CA ALA A 19 -4.13 7.35 5.85
C ALA A 19 -3.47 7.09 7.20
N ILE A 20 -2.74 5.99 7.34
CA ILE A 20 -2.06 5.65 8.59
C ILE A 20 -0.91 6.63 8.85
N ALA A 21 -0.17 7.01 7.81
CA ALA A 21 0.90 8.00 7.95
C ALA A 21 0.36 9.33 8.51
N MET A 22 -0.79 9.77 8.03
CA MET A 22 -1.43 10.99 8.55
C MET A 22 -1.71 10.86 10.06
N GLY A 23 -2.28 9.74 10.48
CA GLY A 23 -2.57 9.51 11.89
C GLY A 23 -1.32 9.45 12.75
N VAL A 24 -0.28 8.77 12.28
CA VAL A 24 1.00 8.70 12.98
C VAL A 24 1.62 10.09 13.12
N LYS A 25 1.56 10.89 12.06
CA LYS A 25 2.03 12.28 12.10
C LYS A 25 1.28 13.10 13.15
N ALA A 26 0.01 12.79 13.37
CA ALA A 26 -0.83 13.43 14.39
C ALA A 26 -0.66 12.84 15.79
N GLY A 27 0.21 11.84 15.96
CA GLY A 27 0.53 11.24 17.25
C GLY A 27 -0.22 9.95 17.57
N LEU A 28 -0.96 9.38 16.63
CA LEU A 28 -1.71 8.14 16.84
C LEU A 28 -0.80 6.91 16.67
N ASP A 29 -1.16 5.84 17.38
CA ASP A 29 -0.48 4.55 17.27
C ASP A 29 -1.00 3.83 16.00
N PRO A 30 -0.13 3.45 15.06
CA PRO A 30 -0.59 2.79 13.83
C PRO A 30 -1.27 1.44 14.06
N SER A 31 -0.92 0.72 15.13
CA SER A 31 -1.56 -0.54 15.47
C SER A 31 -3.02 -0.31 15.87
N ILE A 32 -3.26 0.69 16.71
CA ILE A 32 -4.62 1.07 17.12
C ILE A 32 -5.41 1.59 15.92
N MET A 33 -4.76 2.34 15.04
CA MET A 33 -5.42 2.81 13.81
C MET A 33 -5.93 1.64 12.97
N CYS A 34 -5.11 0.60 12.79
CA CYS A 34 -5.54 -0.59 12.05
C CYS A 34 -6.77 -1.24 12.70
N ASP A 35 -6.77 -1.37 14.02
CA ASP A 35 -7.90 -1.96 14.74
C ASP A 35 -9.18 -1.15 14.53
N VAL A 36 -9.09 0.16 14.64
CA VAL A 36 -10.25 1.05 14.43
C VAL A 36 -10.74 1.01 12.98
N ILE A 37 -9.84 1.08 12.01
CA ILE A 37 -10.18 0.98 10.60
C ILE A 37 -10.86 -0.35 10.30
N ASN A 38 -10.36 -1.45 10.88
CA ASN A 38 -10.90 -2.78 10.65
C ASN A 38 -12.29 -2.99 11.27
N ALA A 39 -12.69 -2.12 12.18
CA ALA A 39 -14.06 -2.12 12.72
C ALA A 39 -15.00 -1.23 11.90
N GLY A 40 -14.51 -0.55 10.89
CA GLY A 40 -15.29 0.40 10.09
C GLY A 40 -15.27 0.10 8.60
N SER A 41 -15.80 1.00 7.82
CA SER A 41 -15.94 0.86 6.37
C SER A 41 -14.61 0.99 5.61
N GLY A 42 -13.55 1.43 6.27
CA GLY A 42 -12.23 1.53 5.65
C GLY A 42 -11.46 0.21 5.62
N MET A 43 -11.97 -0.83 6.24
CA MET A 43 -11.31 -2.14 6.29
C MET A 43 -10.94 -2.64 4.90
N ASN A 44 -9.71 -3.11 4.76
CA ASN A 44 -9.22 -3.70 3.51
C ASN A 44 -8.06 -4.66 3.84
N THR A 45 -7.54 -5.36 2.83
CA THR A 45 -6.49 -6.36 3.09
C THR A 45 -5.18 -5.74 3.58
N ALA A 46 -4.93 -4.47 3.29
CA ALA A 46 -3.74 -3.82 3.85
C ALA A 46 -3.87 -3.66 5.36
N THR A 47 -5.01 -3.18 5.84
CA THR A 47 -5.22 -2.94 7.28
C THR A 47 -5.43 -4.22 8.08
N THR A 48 -5.99 -5.27 7.46
CA THR A 48 -6.23 -6.56 8.15
C THR A 48 -5.03 -7.49 8.12
N GLN A 49 -4.16 -7.40 7.11
CA GLN A 49 -3.09 -8.38 6.90
C GLN A 49 -1.71 -7.76 6.72
N LYS A 50 -1.54 -6.86 5.76
CA LYS A 50 -0.21 -6.40 5.36
C LYS A 50 0.45 -5.52 6.42
N PHE A 51 -0.31 -4.60 6.99
CA PHE A 51 0.20 -3.78 8.08
C PHE A 51 0.53 -4.62 9.32
N PRO A 52 -0.41 -5.41 9.86
CA PRO A 52 -0.10 -6.21 11.05
C PRO A 52 1.05 -7.20 10.86
N ARG A 53 1.16 -7.82 9.69
CA ARG A 53 2.16 -8.87 9.45
C ARG A 53 3.52 -8.35 9.03
N SER A 54 3.62 -7.21 8.37
CA SER A 54 4.86 -6.82 7.72
C SER A 54 5.27 -5.37 7.97
N VAL A 55 4.35 -4.42 7.96
CA VAL A 55 4.70 -3.01 8.13
C VAL A 55 4.89 -2.66 9.61
N LEU A 56 3.92 -2.99 10.46
CA LEU A 56 3.99 -2.67 11.88
C LEU A 56 5.18 -3.32 12.60
N PRO A 57 5.52 -4.60 12.31
CA PRO A 57 6.73 -5.20 12.85
C PRO A 57 8.02 -4.66 12.21
N GLY A 58 7.93 -4.09 11.01
CA GLY A 58 9.10 -3.61 10.27
C GLY A 58 9.86 -4.70 9.53
N SER A 59 9.25 -5.87 9.31
CA SER A 59 9.90 -6.99 8.62
C SER A 59 9.82 -6.91 7.10
N PHE A 60 8.74 -6.32 6.55
CA PHE A 60 8.51 -6.16 5.12
C PHE A 60 8.72 -7.46 4.34
N ASP A 61 8.14 -8.52 4.84
CA ASP A 61 8.31 -9.89 4.32
C ASP A 61 6.98 -10.59 4.09
N TYR A 62 6.01 -9.87 3.58
CA TYR A 62 4.66 -10.42 3.34
C TYR A 62 4.70 -11.61 2.38
N GLY A 63 5.63 -11.57 1.41
CA GLY A 63 5.85 -12.68 0.50
C GLY A 63 5.40 -12.43 -0.93
N PHE A 64 5.26 -11.17 -1.33
CA PHE A 64 4.92 -10.81 -2.72
C PHE A 64 5.86 -9.73 -3.21
N GLY A 65 6.47 -9.95 -4.38
CA GLY A 65 7.51 -9.06 -4.90
C GLY A 65 6.97 -7.73 -5.42
N MET A 66 7.76 -6.69 -5.23
CA MET A 66 7.45 -5.34 -5.73
C MET A 66 7.25 -5.33 -7.24
N ALA A 67 8.16 -5.96 -7.99
CA ALA A 67 8.07 -6.00 -9.44
C ALA A 67 6.79 -6.68 -9.92
N LEU A 68 6.33 -7.72 -9.22
CA LEU A 68 5.10 -8.42 -9.58
C LEU A 68 3.87 -7.54 -9.37
N MET A 69 3.83 -6.80 -8.27
CA MET A 69 2.72 -5.89 -8.01
C MET A 69 2.68 -4.75 -9.03
N VAL A 70 3.83 -4.15 -9.33
CA VAL A 70 3.92 -3.09 -10.34
C VAL A 70 3.50 -3.59 -11.72
N LYS A 71 3.91 -4.81 -12.08
CA LYS A 71 3.48 -5.44 -13.33
C LYS A 71 1.96 -5.56 -13.39
N ASP A 72 1.34 -6.03 -12.33
CA ASP A 72 -0.11 -6.19 -12.28
C ASP A 72 -0.84 -4.84 -12.37
N VAL A 73 -0.33 -3.81 -11.71
CA VAL A 73 -0.89 -2.45 -11.81
C VAL A 73 -0.79 -1.93 -13.24
N ARG A 74 0.37 -2.10 -13.89
CA ARG A 74 0.57 -1.68 -15.28
C ARG A 74 -0.40 -2.39 -16.23
N LEU A 75 -0.56 -3.70 -16.05
CA LEU A 75 -1.48 -4.48 -16.89
C LEU A 75 -2.93 -4.03 -16.70
N PHE A 76 -3.34 -3.78 -15.47
CA PHE A 76 -4.68 -3.28 -15.20
C PHE A 76 -4.91 -1.93 -15.92
N LEU A 77 -3.96 -1.00 -15.80
CA LEU A 77 -4.07 0.31 -16.44
C LEU A 77 -4.18 0.18 -17.97
N GLN A 78 -3.35 -0.68 -18.57
CA GLN A 78 -3.37 -0.91 -20.01
C GLN A 78 -4.71 -1.49 -20.48
N GLU A 79 -5.22 -2.50 -19.79
CA GLU A 79 -6.48 -3.15 -20.15
C GLU A 79 -7.66 -2.19 -19.96
N ALA A 80 -7.71 -1.45 -18.86
CA ALA A 80 -8.79 -0.52 -18.61
C ALA A 80 -8.77 0.64 -19.62
N GLU A 81 -7.60 1.12 -20.00
CA GLU A 81 -7.46 2.15 -21.02
C GLU A 81 -7.97 1.66 -22.38
N ALA A 82 -7.66 0.40 -22.73
CA ALA A 82 -8.14 -0.21 -23.97
C ALA A 82 -9.68 -0.30 -24.02
N PHE A 83 -10.33 -0.42 -22.87
CA PHE A 83 -11.78 -0.41 -22.76
C PHE A 83 -12.38 1.00 -22.63
N GLY A 84 -11.55 2.04 -22.68
CA GLY A 84 -12.01 3.43 -22.61
C GLY A 84 -12.44 3.88 -21.22
N ILE A 85 -11.95 3.22 -20.17
CA ILE A 85 -12.30 3.59 -18.80
C ILE A 85 -11.45 4.78 -18.36
N PRO A 86 -12.06 5.86 -17.81
CA PRO A 86 -11.29 6.93 -17.19
C PRO A 86 -10.52 6.39 -15.98
N LEU A 87 -9.22 6.74 -15.87
CA LEU A 87 -8.33 6.14 -14.88
C LEU A 87 -7.69 7.19 -13.96
N GLU A 88 -8.45 8.16 -13.50
CA GLU A 88 -7.92 9.21 -12.61
C GLU A 88 -7.30 8.62 -11.35
N VAL A 89 -8.05 7.77 -10.62
CA VAL A 89 -7.55 7.09 -9.44
C VAL A 89 -6.46 6.09 -9.81
N GLY A 90 -6.70 5.31 -10.88
CA GLY A 90 -5.76 4.29 -11.33
C GLY A 90 -4.39 4.86 -11.67
N ARG A 91 -4.33 6.00 -12.35
CA ARG A 91 -3.06 6.64 -12.71
C ARG A 91 -2.29 7.12 -11.48
N ALA A 92 -3.00 7.67 -10.47
CA ALA A 92 -2.38 8.06 -9.21
C ALA A 92 -1.80 6.86 -8.48
N VAL A 93 -2.53 5.75 -8.44
CA VAL A 93 -2.04 4.48 -7.85
C VAL A 93 -0.81 4.00 -8.62
N GLY A 94 -0.85 4.02 -9.95
CA GLY A 94 0.30 3.64 -10.78
C GLY A 94 1.54 4.46 -10.49
N THR A 95 1.38 5.78 -10.32
CA THR A 95 2.49 6.68 -10.06
C THR A 95 3.22 6.33 -8.75
N ILE A 96 2.49 6.08 -7.66
CA ILE A 96 3.14 5.75 -6.39
C ILE A 96 3.82 4.39 -6.44
N TRP A 97 3.23 3.40 -7.14
CA TRP A 97 3.85 2.09 -7.28
C TRP A 97 5.12 2.14 -8.13
N GLU A 98 5.15 2.93 -9.20
CA GLU A 98 6.38 3.13 -9.99
C GLU A 98 7.47 3.79 -9.14
N LYS A 99 7.09 4.77 -8.30
CA LYS A 99 8.02 5.42 -7.39
C LYS A 99 8.59 4.44 -6.38
N ALA A 100 7.74 3.58 -5.79
CA ALA A 100 8.17 2.57 -4.85
C ALA A 100 9.14 1.57 -5.49
N LEU A 101 8.86 1.14 -6.72
CA LEU A 101 9.76 0.25 -7.47
C LEU A 101 11.12 0.90 -7.68
N ALA A 102 11.14 2.17 -8.06
CA ALA A 102 12.39 2.90 -8.27
C ALA A 102 13.19 3.08 -6.97
N GLU A 103 12.52 3.30 -5.85
CA GLU A 103 13.17 3.51 -4.54
C GLU A 103 13.67 2.22 -3.89
N HIS A 104 12.93 1.12 -4.01
CA HIS A 104 13.21 -0.11 -3.25
C HIS A 104 13.70 -1.27 -4.12
N GLY A 105 13.52 -1.19 -5.42
CA GLY A 105 14.00 -2.19 -6.37
C GLY A 105 13.04 -3.37 -6.59
N PRO A 106 13.25 -4.12 -7.69
CA PRO A 106 12.33 -5.18 -8.11
C PRO A 106 12.30 -6.39 -7.17
N GLN A 107 13.37 -6.61 -6.40
CA GLN A 107 13.48 -7.74 -5.48
C GLN A 107 12.88 -7.47 -4.10
N SER A 108 12.47 -6.24 -3.83
CA SER A 108 11.86 -5.87 -2.55
C SER A 108 10.47 -6.49 -2.41
N ASP A 109 9.99 -6.59 -1.16
CA ASP A 109 8.61 -6.97 -0.89
C ASP A 109 7.70 -5.79 -1.21
N PHE A 110 6.50 -6.07 -1.73
CA PHE A 110 5.58 -5.01 -2.14
C PHE A 110 5.12 -4.13 -0.96
N THR A 111 5.17 -4.65 0.27
CA THR A 111 4.84 -3.87 1.46
C THR A 111 5.83 -2.73 1.72
N GLU A 112 6.98 -2.73 1.07
CA GLU A 112 7.93 -1.63 1.17
C GLU A 112 7.42 -0.33 0.53
N LEU A 113 6.29 -0.36 -0.19
CA LEU A 113 5.61 0.86 -0.60
C LEU A 113 5.32 1.75 0.62
N ALA A 114 5.03 1.15 1.78
CA ALA A 114 4.85 1.92 3.02
C ALA A 114 6.07 2.79 3.34
N LYS A 115 7.29 2.29 3.06
CA LYS A 115 8.52 3.08 3.27
C LYS A 115 8.58 4.32 2.37
N THR A 116 8.04 4.23 1.16
CA THR A 116 7.95 5.38 0.26
C THR A 116 7.09 6.48 0.88
N VAL A 117 5.96 6.11 1.46
CA VAL A 117 5.08 7.04 2.15
C VAL A 117 5.74 7.59 3.43
N GLU A 118 6.37 6.71 4.21
CA GLU A 118 7.11 7.09 5.43
C GLU A 118 8.18 8.15 5.13
N LYS A 119 8.95 7.93 4.07
CA LYS A 119 10.00 8.84 3.67
C LYS A 119 9.44 10.23 3.32
N GLY A 120 8.36 10.27 2.57
CA GLY A 120 7.70 11.53 2.20
C GLY A 120 7.07 12.26 3.39
N ALA A 121 6.59 11.52 4.37
CA ALA A 121 5.94 12.08 5.56
C ALA A 121 6.91 12.37 6.72
N GLY A 122 8.12 11.81 6.67
CA GLY A 122 9.11 11.98 7.74
C GLY A 122 8.74 11.24 9.03
N ILE A 123 8.09 10.08 8.90
CA ILE A 123 7.66 9.25 10.04
C ILE A 123 7.92 7.77 9.76
N GLU A 124 7.76 6.94 10.77
CA GLU A 124 7.73 5.49 10.63
C GLU A 124 6.43 4.92 11.20
N MET A 125 5.85 3.97 10.47
CA MET A 125 4.60 3.32 10.86
C MET A 125 4.90 1.97 11.49
N ARG A 126 5.36 1.98 12.74
CA ARG A 126 5.67 0.76 13.49
C ARG A 126 4.79 0.66 14.71
N ALA A 127 4.42 -0.57 15.08
CA ALA A 127 3.71 -0.81 16.33
C ALA A 127 4.59 -0.34 17.50
N LYS A 128 3.98 0.38 18.44
CA LYS A 128 4.68 0.80 19.64
C LYS A 128 4.95 -0.42 20.50
N LYS A 129 6.17 -0.51 21.03
CA LYS A 129 6.51 -1.55 21.99
C LYS A 129 5.77 -1.28 23.29
N LYS A 130 5.14 -2.33 23.81
CA LYS A 130 4.51 -2.27 25.14
C LYS A 130 5.55 -2.32 26.24
#